data_f83780729c0812af9a66fa5a0b71834d
#
_entry.id   f83780729c0812af9a66fa5a0b71834d
#
_cell.length_a   1.000
_cell.length_b   1.000
_cell.length_c   1.000
_cell.angle_alpha   90.00
_cell.angle_beta   90.00
_cell.angle_gamma   90.00
#
_symmetry.space_group_name_H-M   'P 1'
#
loop_
_entity.id
_entity.type
_entity.pdbx_description
1 polymer ?
#
loop_
_entity_poly.entity_id
_entity_poly.type
_entity_poly.pdbx_seq_one_letter_code
_entity_poly.pdbx_strand_id
1 'polypeptide(L)'
;IKKEFGGHICAAYGCSLGGSFVGLLAARGNIHMEYGILGGSDLDQSGKFLAKLMTKLMMPVFYPFIANGEMKIPFMKKKMDKMLAEDNGYIRAFMDMIKTPDVDMSHITKRSVENQFYSDLITPLPDQIDPSGTQIHILYALKMGEKYRARYKKHFAGPILHELDLQHEELLAVYPDDWVKVIAEICNRKQGDCAARFKIKGS
;
A
#
# COMPACT_ATOMS: atom_id res chain seq x y z
N ILE A 1 -5.84 21.00 2.21
CA ILE A 1 -7.14 20.43 2.60
C ILE A 1 -7.88 21.36 3.56
N LYS A 2 -7.34 21.67 4.76
CA LYS A 2 -8.04 22.57 5.71
C LYS A 2 -8.39 23.91 5.12
N LYS A 3 -7.45 24.55 4.42
CA LYS A 3 -7.62 25.88 3.83
C LYS A 3 -8.63 25.91 2.67
N GLU A 4 -8.67 24.84 1.88
CA GLU A 4 -9.45 24.79 0.62
C GLU A 4 -10.76 24.03 0.77
N PHE A 5 -10.79 23.00 1.62
CA PHE A 5 -11.91 22.09 1.79
C PHE A 5 -12.49 22.07 3.22
N GLY A 6 -12.17 23.06 4.05
CA GLY A 6 -12.66 23.14 5.42
C GLY A 6 -12.23 21.97 6.32
N GLY A 7 -11.26 21.18 5.89
CA GLY A 7 -10.83 19.98 6.62
C GLY A 7 -11.66 18.73 6.34
N HIS A 8 -12.56 18.75 5.36
CA HIS A 8 -13.40 17.61 4.98
C HIS A 8 -13.03 17.13 3.57
N ILE A 9 -12.92 15.81 3.38
CA ILE A 9 -12.74 15.15 2.09
C ILE A 9 -13.61 13.89 2.03
N CYS A 10 -14.06 13.51 0.85
CA CYS A 10 -14.83 12.28 0.65
C CYS A 10 -13.96 11.06 0.97
N ALA A 11 -12.83 10.91 0.31
CA ALA A 11 -11.97 9.73 0.47
C ALA A 11 -10.49 10.07 0.51
N ALA A 12 -9.72 9.27 1.24
CA ALA A 12 -8.28 9.20 1.16
C ALA A 12 -7.87 7.76 0.85
N TYR A 13 -7.18 7.55 -0.27
CA TYR A 13 -6.60 6.26 -0.64
C TYR A 13 -5.08 6.27 -0.42
N GLY A 14 -4.55 5.19 0.13
CA GLY A 14 -3.12 5.01 0.30
C GLY A 14 -2.68 3.60 -0.09
N CYS A 15 -1.70 3.53 -1.00
CA CYS A 15 -1.07 2.32 -1.50
C CYS A 15 0.18 2.01 -0.66
N SER A 16 0.35 0.77 -0.21
CA SER A 16 1.52 0.34 0.57
C SER A 16 1.81 1.27 1.77
N LEU A 17 2.97 1.94 1.82
CA LEU A 17 3.28 2.96 2.83
C LEU A 17 2.22 4.08 2.88
N GLY A 18 1.59 4.42 1.75
CA GLY A 18 0.50 5.39 1.70
C GLY A 18 -0.69 5.00 2.58
N GLY A 19 -1.00 3.70 2.71
CA GLY A 19 -2.04 3.22 3.61
C GLY A 19 -1.70 3.47 5.09
N SER A 20 -0.41 3.37 5.46
CA SER A 20 0.05 3.77 6.80
C SER A 20 -0.21 5.26 7.06
N PHE A 21 -0.02 6.12 6.06
CA PHE A 21 -0.32 7.55 6.19
C PHE A 21 -1.83 7.84 6.28
N VAL A 22 -2.67 7.08 5.56
CA VAL A 22 -4.14 7.16 5.73
C VAL A 22 -4.53 6.78 7.16
N GLY A 23 -3.95 5.71 7.71
CA GLY A 23 -4.14 5.31 9.10
C GLY A 23 -3.71 6.40 10.10
N LEU A 24 -2.55 7.04 9.89
CA LEU A 24 -2.09 8.15 10.71
C LEU A 24 -3.00 9.38 10.59
N LEU A 25 -3.54 9.65 9.41
CA LEU A 25 -4.49 10.74 9.20
C LEU A 25 -5.78 10.49 9.98
N ALA A 26 -6.31 9.26 9.92
CA ALA A 26 -7.46 8.82 10.70
C ALA A 26 -7.21 8.96 12.21
N ALA A 27 -6.07 8.47 12.70
CA ALA A 27 -5.70 8.55 14.11
C ALA A 27 -5.57 9.99 14.64
N ARG A 28 -5.14 10.92 13.78
CA ARG A 28 -5.00 12.34 14.16
C ARG A 28 -6.35 13.08 14.28
N GLY A 29 -7.37 12.65 13.54
CA GLY A 29 -8.71 13.23 13.57
C GLY A 29 -8.82 14.72 13.18
N ASN A 30 -7.76 15.32 12.63
CA ASN A 30 -7.72 16.74 12.30
C ASN A 30 -8.14 17.06 10.85
N ILE A 31 -8.40 16.03 10.06
CA ILE A 31 -9.06 16.07 8.76
C ILE A 31 -10.09 14.97 8.76
N HIS A 32 -11.33 15.34 8.51
CA HIS A 32 -12.43 14.38 8.38
C HIS A 32 -12.41 13.80 6.97
N MET A 33 -12.46 12.49 6.87
CA MET A 33 -12.68 11.76 5.63
C MET A 33 -13.86 10.81 5.81
N GLU A 34 -14.74 10.72 4.83
CA GLU A 34 -15.85 9.76 4.89
C GLU A 34 -15.31 8.32 4.75
N TYR A 35 -14.33 8.15 3.85
CA TYR A 35 -13.69 6.85 3.58
C TYR A 35 -12.17 6.95 3.68
N GLY A 36 -11.58 6.15 4.58
CA GLY A 36 -10.14 5.89 4.61
C GLY A 36 -9.88 4.54 3.95
N ILE A 37 -9.17 4.52 2.83
CA ILE A 37 -8.99 3.30 2.03
C ILE A 37 -7.51 2.93 2.00
N LEU A 38 -7.17 1.73 2.49
CA LEU A 38 -5.82 1.19 2.51
C LEU A 38 -5.68 0.11 1.42
N GLY A 39 -4.72 0.27 0.51
CA GLY A 39 -4.34 -0.73 -0.48
C GLY A 39 -3.02 -1.39 -0.10
N GLY A 40 -3.05 -2.71 0.19
CA GLY A 40 -1.87 -3.53 0.40
C GLY A 40 -0.87 -3.06 1.47
N SER A 41 -1.28 -2.31 2.47
CA SER A 41 -0.37 -1.73 3.45
C SER A 41 0.11 -2.78 4.47
N ASP A 42 1.42 -2.83 4.71
CA ASP A 42 2.03 -3.78 5.64
C ASP A 42 1.81 -3.41 7.10
N LEU A 43 1.67 -2.12 7.40
CA LEU A 43 1.57 -1.56 8.75
C LEU A 43 2.67 -2.07 9.68
N ASP A 44 3.91 -2.15 9.17
CA ASP A 44 5.05 -2.66 9.92
C ASP A 44 5.45 -1.70 11.06
N GLN A 45 5.76 -2.27 12.21
CA GLN A 45 6.16 -1.54 13.41
C GLN A 45 7.44 -2.15 14.00
N SER A 46 8.53 -2.06 13.25
CA SER A 46 9.84 -2.43 13.76
C SER A 46 10.36 -1.38 14.74
N GLY A 47 11.11 -1.79 15.75
CA GLY A 47 11.80 -0.83 16.62
C GLY A 47 12.79 0.03 15.82
N LYS A 48 12.96 1.30 16.22
CA LYS A 48 13.81 2.28 15.51
C LYS A 48 15.22 1.80 15.22
N PHE A 49 15.82 1.04 16.13
CA PHE A 49 17.16 0.47 15.94
C PHE A 49 17.17 -0.57 14.84
N LEU A 50 16.23 -1.51 14.88
CA LEU A 50 16.13 -2.57 13.87
C LEU A 50 15.78 -1.99 12.49
N ALA A 51 14.85 -1.04 12.43
CA ALA A 51 14.50 -0.35 11.19
C ALA A 51 15.71 0.35 10.57
N LYS A 52 16.51 1.07 11.37
CA LYS A 52 17.74 1.73 10.91
C LYS A 52 18.77 0.73 10.39
N LEU A 53 18.95 -0.39 11.10
CA LEU A 53 19.87 -1.45 10.68
C LEU A 53 19.41 -2.08 9.36
N MET A 54 18.12 -2.44 9.26
CA MET A 54 17.52 -3.03 8.05
C MET A 54 17.65 -2.07 6.86
N THR A 55 17.33 -0.79 7.04
CA THR A 55 17.49 0.22 5.99
C THR A 55 18.93 0.26 5.50
N LYS A 56 19.90 0.34 6.41
CA LYS A 56 21.33 0.38 6.05
C LYS A 56 21.79 -0.86 5.27
N LEU A 57 21.33 -2.05 5.66
CA LEU A 57 21.69 -3.31 5.02
C LEU A 57 21.01 -3.47 3.64
N MET A 58 19.79 -3.01 3.50
CA MET A 58 19.00 -3.21 2.27
C MET A 58 19.28 -2.16 1.19
N MET A 59 19.69 -0.95 1.55
CA MET A 59 19.92 0.14 0.59
C MET A 59 20.93 -0.18 -0.53
N PRO A 60 22.07 -0.86 -0.28
CA PRO A 60 22.98 -1.23 -1.36
C PRO A 60 22.37 -2.12 -2.46
N VAL A 61 21.26 -2.79 -2.13
CA VAL A 61 20.51 -3.67 -3.04
C VAL A 61 19.34 -2.94 -3.67
N PHE A 62 18.51 -2.30 -2.85
CA PHE A 62 17.27 -1.68 -3.31
C PHE A 62 17.49 -0.39 -4.09
N TYR A 63 18.44 0.44 -3.70
CA TYR A 63 18.63 1.71 -4.40
C TYR A 63 19.07 1.54 -5.87
N PRO A 64 20.05 0.70 -6.21
CA PRO A 64 20.39 0.45 -7.62
C PRO A 64 19.24 -0.16 -8.41
N PHE A 65 18.41 -1.01 -7.75
CA PHE A 65 17.25 -1.60 -8.40
C PHE A 65 16.18 -0.53 -8.72
N ILE A 66 15.87 0.35 -7.77
CA ILE A 66 14.87 1.42 -7.98
C ILE A 66 15.41 2.48 -8.97
N ALA A 67 16.68 2.87 -8.84
CA ALA A 67 17.24 3.93 -9.65
C ALA A 67 17.52 3.53 -11.12
N ASN A 68 17.93 2.27 -11.36
CA ASN A 68 18.43 1.82 -12.65
C ASN A 68 17.82 0.48 -13.11
N GLY A 69 16.94 -0.13 -12.34
CA GLY A 69 16.45 -1.49 -12.60
C GLY A 69 17.51 -2.60 -12.42
N GLU A 70 18.66 -2.29 -11.80
CA GLU A 70 19.77 -3.21 -11.62
C GLU A 70 19.63 -4.09 -10.38
N MET A 71 19.34 -5.36 -10.56
CA MET A 71 19.38 -6.35 -9.47
C MET A 71 20.81 -6.89 -9.29
N LYS A 72 21.49 -6.43 -8.24
CA LYS A 72 22.89 -6.80 -7.96
C LYS A 72 23.07 -8.17 -7.29
N ILE A 73 21.99 -8.74 -6.73
CA ILE A 73 22.06 -10.05 -6.09
C ILE A 73 21.74 -11.14 -7.11
N PRO A 74 22.69 -12.05 -7.46
CA PRO A 74 22.50 -13.03 -8.52
C PRO A 74 21.31 -13.97 -8.29
N PHE A 75 21.10 -14.40 -7.05
CA PHE A 75 19.96 -15.26 -6.70
C PHE A 75 18.61 -14.55 -6.91
N MET A 76 18.49 -13.29 -6.49
CA MET A 76 17.27 -12.50 -6.68
C MET A 76 17.04 -12.19 -8.16
N LYS A 77 18.10 -11.87 -8.90
CA LYS A 77 18.03 -11.69 -10.35
C LYS A 77 17.49 -12.95 -11.03
N LYS A 78 18.08 -14.12 -10.75
CA LYS A 78 17.62 -15.40 -11.31
C LYS A 78 16.16 -15.72 -10.98
N LYS A 79 15.73 -15.42 -9.74
CA LYS A 79 14.33 -15.59 -9.33
C LYS A 79 13.40 -14.65 -10.11
N MET A 80 13.77 -13.40 -10.26
CA MET A 80 13.01 -12.40 -11.02
C MET A 80 12.94 -12.75 -12.50
N ASP A 81 14.07 -13.14 -13.13
CA ASP A 81 14.12 -13.56 -14.51
C ASP A 81 13.21 -14.80 -14.76
N LYS A 82 13.18 -15.73 -13.80
CA LYS A 82 12.26 -16.87 -13.85
C LYS A 82 10.80 -16.44 -13.78
N MET A 83 10.44 -15.55 -12.85
CA MET A 83 9.07 -15.05 -12.71
C MET A 83 8.60 -14.25 -13.95
N LEU A 84 9.52 -13.52 -14.59
CA LEU A 84 9.25 -12.83 -15.86
C LEU A 84 9.05 -13.82 -17.02
N ALA A 85 9.83 -14.91 -17.05
CA ALA A 85 9.70 -15.96 -18.07
C ALA A 85 8.40 -16.78 -17.92
N GLU A 86 7.87 -16.90 -16.72
CA GLU A 86 6.59 -17.58 -16.42
C GLU A 86 5.35 -16.70 -16.75
N ASP A 87 5.55 -15.56 -17.42
CA ASP A 87 4.51 -14.59 -17.81
C ASP A 87 3.68 -14.06 -16.62
N ASN A 88 4.36 -13.82 -15.51
CA ASN A 88 3.72 -13.26 -14.32
C ASN A 88 3.36 -11.78 -14.55
N GLY A 89 2.08 -11.53 -14.86
CA GLY A 89 1.56 -10.19 -15.15
C GLY A 89 1.84 -9.17 -14.04
N TYR A 90 1.82 -9.60 -12.77
CA TYR A 90 2.14 -8.74 -11.63
C TYR A 90 3.61 -8.27 -11.64
N ILE A 91 4.55 -9.20 -11.86
CA ILE A 91 5.98 -8.85 -11.92
C ILE A 91 6.27 -7.98 -13.14
N ARG A 92 5.60 -8.25 -14.28
CA ARG A 92 5.73 -7.43 -15.49
C ARG A 92 5.25 -6.01 -15.22
N ALA A 93 4.03 -5.83 -14.69
CA ALA A 93 3.49 -4.51 -14.36
C ALA A 93 4.39 -3.74 -13.38
N PHE A 94 4.94 -4.43 -12.37
CA PHE A 94 5.88 -3.83 -11.43
C PHE A 94 7.20 -3.39 -12.10
N MET A 95 7.74 -4.21 -13.00
CA MET A 95 8.95 -3.87 -13.75
C MET A 95 8.72 -2.74 -14.75
N ASP A 96 7.57 -2.72 -15.40
CA ASP A 96 7.17 -1.66 -16.33
C ASP A 96 7.05 -0.33 -15.60
N MET A 97 6.45 -0.32 -14.39
CA MET A 97 6.37 0.87 -13.56
C MET A 97 7.76 1.44 -13.22
N ILE A 98 8.76 0.58 -12.93
CA ILE A 98 10.14 1.01 -12.63
C ILE A 98 10.90 1.44 -13.88
N LYS A 99 10.62 0.80 -15.03
CA LYS A 99 11.35 1.00 -16.29
C LYS A 99 10.66 1.93 -17.27
N THR A 100 9.52 2.53 -16.92
CA THR A 100 8.78 3.42 -17.83
C THR A 100 9.66 4.59 -18.25
N PRO A 101 10.02 4.72 -19.55
CA PRO A 101 10.94 5.77 -20.00
C PRO A 101 10.44 7.19 -19.79
N ASP A 102 9.10 7.34 -19.70
CA ASP A 102 8.43 8.65 -19.56
C ASP A 102 8.35 9.15 -18.11
N VAL A 103 8.77 8.32 -17.14
CA VAL A 103 8.83 8.73 -15.73
C VAL A 103 10.23 9.22 -15.42
N ASP A 104 10.38 10.54 -15.23
CA ASP A 104 11.63 11.11 -14.77
C ASP A 104 11.94 10.68 -13.32
N MET A 105 12.79 9.69 -13.18
CA MET A 105 13.27 9.15 -11.90
C MET A 105 14.49 9.90 -11.36
N SER A 106 14.99 10.91 -12.07
CA SER A 106 16.22 11.66 -11.71
C SER A 106 16.13 12.37 -10.35
N HIS A 107 14.89 12.69 -9.92
CA HIS A 107 14.62 13.28 -8.61
C HIS A 107 14.64 12.27 -7.45
N ILE A 108 14.65 10.95 -7.74
CA ILE A 108 14.70 9.91 -6.72
C ILE A 108 16.13 9.73 -6.22
N THR A 109 16.40 10.32 -5.09
CA THR A 109 17.72 10.23 -4.46
C THR A 109 17.82 8.99 -3.56
N LYS A 110 19.04 8.53 -3.30
CA LYS A 110 19.28 7.48 -2.30
C LYS A 110 18.63 7.82 -0.96
N ARG A 111 18.71 9.09 -0.53
CA ARG A 111 18.12 9.57 0.72
C ARG A 111 16.60 9.47 0.72
N SER A 112 15.92 9.75 -0.41
CA SER A 112 14.45 9.61 -0.48
C SER A 112 14.04 8.14 -0.36
N VAL A 113 14.76 7.22 -1.00
CA VAL A 113 14.51 5.76 -0.87
C VAL A 113 14.79 5.27 0.55
N GLU A 114 15.89 5.71 1.17
CA GLU A 114 16.20 5.40 2.58
C GLU A 114 15.10 5.86 3.53
N ASN A 115 14.64 7.11 3.36
CA ASN A 115 13.57 7.67 4.19
C ASN A 115 12.26 6.92 4.01
N GLN A 116 11.88 6.60 2.77
CA GLN A 116 10.67 5.83 2.47
C GLN A 116 10.73 4.45 3.13
N PHE A 117 11.80 3.70 2.91
CA PHE A 117 11.99 2.36 3.46
C PHE A 117 12.00 2.37 5.00
N TYR A 118 12.72 3.33 5.59
CA TYR A 118 12.74 3.51 7.04
C TYR A 118 11.35 3.86 7.60
N SER A 119 10.62 4.76 6.94
CA SER A 119 9.28 5.16 7.36
C SER A 119 8.29 4.00 7.32
N ASP A 120 8.40 3.14 6.31
CA ASP A 120 7.56 1.95 6.17
C ASP A 120 7.75 0.98 7.35
N LEU A 121 8.99 0.82 7.79
CA LEU A 121 9.33 -0.07 8.92
C LEU A 121 8.91 0.46 10.30
N ILE A 122 8.66 1.75 10.45
CA ILE A 122 8.45 2.36 11.78
C ILE A 122 7.11 3.08 11.96
N THR A 123 6.18 2.95 11.02
CA THR A 123 4.92 3.71 11.09
C THR A 123 4.25 3.56 12.46
N PRO A 124 4.18 4.61 13.29
CA PRO A 124 3.68 4.52 14.66
C PRO A 124 2.17 4.66 14.68
N LEU A 125 1.45 3.62 14.26
CA LEU A 125 0.00 3.58 14.38
C LEU A 125 -0.42 3.18 15.80
N PRO A 126 -1.35 3.90 16.43
CA PRO A 126 -2.01 3.42 17.63
C PRO A 126 -2.88 2.20 17.34
N ASP A 127 -3.24 1.48 18.38
CA ASP A 127 -4.22 0.39 18.27
C ASP A 127 -5.65 0.95 18.36
N GLN A 128 -6.61 0.22 17.79
CA GLN A 128 -8.04 0.51 17.86
C GLN A 128 -8.42 1.93 17.43
N ILE A 129 -7.86 2.38 16.31
CA ILE A 129 -8.24 3.65 15.68
C ILE A 129 -9.73 3.58 15.32
N ASP A 130 -10.52 4.46 15.90
CA ASP A 130 -11.97 4.60 15.66
C ASP A 130 -12.29 6.07 15.35
N PRO A 131 -12.07 6.51 14.12
CA PRO A 131 -12.32 7.89 13.73
C PRO A 131 -13.82 8.11 13.53
N SER A 132 -14.41 9.00 14.31
CA SER A 132 -15.84 9.32 14.23
C SER A 132 -16.25 9.73 12.81
N GLY A 133 -17.25 9.04 12.25
CA GLY A 133 -17.81 9.31 10.94
C GLY A 133 -16.93 8.92 9.75
N THR A 134 -15.80 8.26 9.99
CA THR A 134 -14.92 7.72 8.92
C THR A 134 -15.06 6.20 8.84
N GLN A 135 -15.33 5.67 7.66
CA GLN A 135 -15.25 4.23 7.41
C GLN A 135 -13.85 3.84 6.93
N ILE A 136 -13.24 2.86 7.58
CA ILE A 136 -11.93 2.33 7.17
C ILE A 136 -12.14 1.10 6.31
N HIS A 137 -11.77 1.19 5.04
CA HIS A 137 -11.80 0.11 4.08
C HIS A 137 -10.38 -0.38 3.79
N ILE A 138 -10.19 -1.69 3.71
CA ILE A 138 -8.89 -2.30 3.46
C ILE A 138 -9.01 -3.26 2.28
N LEU A 139 -8.32 -2.96 1.19
CA LEU A 139 -8.17 -3.85 0.04
C LEU A 139 -7.12 -4.90 0.41
N TYR A 140 -7.59 -5.98 1.03
CA TYR A 140 -6.70 -7.01 1.59
C TYR A 140 -6.36 -8.08 0.55
N ALA A 141 -5.13 -8.05 0.08
CA ALA A 141 -4.57 -9.07 -0.80
C ALA A 141 -4.28 -10.37 -0.01
N LEU A 142 -5.05 -11.43 -0.24
CA LEU A 142 -4.96 -12.69 0.51
C LEU A 142 -3.57 -13.34 0.42
N LYS A 143 -2.87 -13.17 -0.73
CA LYS A 143 -1.52 -13.71 -0.94
C LYS A 143 -0.44 -13.04 -0.09
N MET A 144 -0.75 -11.93 0.59
CA MET A 144 0.14 -11.35 1.62
C MET A 144 0.20 -12.23 2.88
N GLY A 145 -0.89 -12.92 3.24
CA GLY A 145 -0.98 -13.85 4.36
C GLY A 145 -1.70 -13.32 5.60
N GLU A 146 -2.17 -14.23 6.45
CA GLU A 146 -3.03 -13.95 7.61
C GLU A 146 -2.45 -12.99 8.66
N LYS A 147 -1.13 -12.88 8.77
CA LYS A 147 -0.49 -11.93 9.70
C LYS A 147 -0.93 -10.49 9.46
N TYR A 148 -1.23 -10.12 8.21
CA TYR A 148 -1.66 -8.76 7.86
C TYR A 148 -3.11 -8.51 8.26
N ARG A 149 -3.98 -9.51 8.11
CA ARG A 149 -5.36 -9.45 8.62
C ARG A 149 -5.39 -9.14 10.13
N ALA A 150 -4.53 -9.84 10.89
CA ALA A 150 -4.41 -9.60 12.33
C ALA A 150 -3.94 -8.18 12.65
N ARG A 151 -2.99 -7.63 11.88
CA ARG A 151 -2.53 -6.24 12.02
C ARG A 151 -3.64 -5.23 11.76
N TYR A 152 -4.41 -5.42 10.69
CA TYR A 152 -5.52 -4.52 10.37
C TYR A 152 -6.55 -4.48 11.50
N LYS A 153 -6.94 -5.65 12.01
CA LYS A 153 -7.86 -5.74 13.16
C LYS A 153 -7.29 -5.20 14.47
N LYS A 154 -5.98 -5.22 14.63
CA LYS A 154 -5.29 -4.64 15.77
C LYS A 154 -5.36 -3.10 15.73
N HIS A 155 -5.05 -2.52 14.58
CA HIS A 155 -4.91 -1.06 14.46
C HIS A 155 -6.22 -0.32 14.22
N PHE A 156 -7.24 -0.96 13.65
CA PHE A 156 -8.52 -0.31 13.36
C PHE A 156 -9.68 -1.01 14.07
N ALA A 157 -10.54 -0.23 14.69
CA ALA A 157 -11.79 -0.71 15.29
C ALA A 157 -12.83 -0.93 14.18
N GLY A 158 -13.15 -2.20 13.87
CA GLY A 158 -14.16 -2.55 12.88
C GLY A 158 -13.85 -2.19 11.43
N PRO A 159 -12.63 -2.47 10.90
CA PRO A 159 -12.30 -2.19 9.51
C PRO A 159 -13.10 -3.10 8.56
N ILE A 160 -13.51 -2.55 7.41
CA ILE A 160 -14.19 -3.32 6.35
C ILE A 160 -13.13 -3.91 5.45
N LEU A 161 -12.97 -5.24 5.51
CA LEU A 161 -11.98 -5.95 4.70
C LEU A 161 -12.60 -6.39 3.36
N HIS A 162 -12.01 -5.94 2.26
CA HIS A 162 -12.28 -6.42 0.91
C HIS A 162 -11.22 -7.45 0.55
N GLU A 163 -11.56 -8.73 0.68
CA GLU A 163 -10.63 -9.85 0.47
C GLU A 163 -10.48 -10.14 -1.02
N LEU A 164 -9.26 -10.04 -1.53
CA LEU A 164 -8.90 -10.21 -2.92
C LEU A 164 -7.88 -11.34 -3.05
N ASP A 165 -8.13 -12.33 -3.92
CA ASP A 165 -7.15 -13.39 -4.21
C ASP A 165 -6.02 -12.88 -5.12
N LEU A 166 -5.35 -11.84 -4.66
CA LEU A 166 -4.32 -11.10 -5.37
C LEU A 166 -3.06 -10.98 -4.50
N GLN A 167 -1.97 -10.54 -5.12
CA GLN A 167 -0.74 -10.14 -4.46
C GLN A 167 -0.81 -8.69 -3.98
N HIS A 168 0.21 -8.26 -3.26
CA HIS A 168 0.39 -6.89 -2.81
C HIS A 168 0.30 -5.91 -4.00
N GLU A 169 -0.65 -4.97 -3.94
CA GLU A 169 -0.90 -3.92 -4.96
C GLU A 169 -1.26 -4.43 -6.37
N GLU A 170 -1.50 -5.72 -6.55
CA GLU A 170 -1.80 -6.31 -7.85
C GLU A 170 -3.08 -5.72 -8.46
N LEU A 171 -4.09 -5.39 -7.63
CA LEU A 171 -5.33 -4.78 -8.10
C LEU A 171 -5.06 -3.46 -8.85
N LEU A 172 -4.23 -2.59 -8.25
CA LEU A 172 -3.91 -1.30 -8.86
C LEU A 172 -2.96 -1.46 -10.06
N ALA A 173 -1.95 -2.33 -9.94
CA ALA A 173 -0.89 -2.45 -10.93
C ALA A 173 -1.33 -3.20 -12.19
N VAL A 174 -2.18 -4.22 -12.05
CA VAL A 174 -2.56 -5.12 -13.17
C VAL A 174 -4.00 -4.91 -13.62
N TYR A 175 -4.89 -4.53 -12.70
CA TYR A 175 -6.32 -4.40 -12.95
C TYR A 175 -6.84 -2.97 -12.61
N PRO A 176 -6.28 -1.90 -13.22
CA PRO A 176 -6.60 -0.52 -12.85
C PRO A 176 -8.08 -0.17 -13.05
N ASP A 177 -8.74 -0.72 -14.06
CA ASP A 177 -10.18 -0.49 -14.29
C ASP A 177 -11.04 -1.11 -13.19
N ASP A 178 -10.65 -2.28 -12.68
CA ASP A 178 -11.36 -2.92 -11.57
C ASP A 178 -11.04 -2.21 -10.25
N TRP A 179 -9.82 -1.69 -10.10
CA TRP A 179 -9.48 -0.82 -8.97
C TRP A 179 -10.38 0.41 -8.94
N VAL A 180 -10.57 1.11 -10.08
CA VAL A 180 -11.49 2.26 -10.19
C VAL A 180 -12.91 1.88 -9.79
N LYS A 181 -13.42 0.74 -10.26
CA LYS A 181 -14.76 0.25 -9.89
C LYS A 181 -14.89 0.01 -8.39
N VAL A 182 -13.92 -0.67 -7.79
CA VAL A 182 -13.91 -0.95 -6.35
C VAL A 182 -13.91 0.33 -5.53
N ILE A 183 -13.06 1.30 -5.88
CA ILE A 183 -13.01 2.60 -5.21
C ILE A 183 -14.33 3.36 -5.37
N ALA A 184 -14.88 3.41 -6.59
CA ALA A 184 -16.16 4.07 -6.86
C ALA A 184 -17.31 3.43 -6.07
N GLU A 185 -17.36 2.10 -5.98
CA GLU A 185 -18.37 1.41 -5.18
C GLU A 185 -18.23 1.70 -3.68
N ILE A 186 -17.00 1.77 -3.14
CA ILE A 186 -16.77 2.18 -1.76
C ILE A 186 -17.30 3.59 -1.52
N CYS A 187 -16.95 4.54 -2.38
CA CYS A 187 -17.32 5.94 -2.22
C CYS A 187 -18.81 6.23 -2.48
N ASN A 188 -19.51 5.35 -3.20
CA ASN A 188 -20.94 5.50 -3.49
C ASN A 188 -21.85 4.78 -2.49
N ARG A 189 -21.30 4.03 -1.53
CA ARG A 189 -22.09 3.34 -0.51
C ARG A 189 -22.67 4.32 0.49
N LYS A 190 -23.98 4.27 0.70
CA LYS A 190 -24.60 4.96 1.83
C LYS A 190 -24.18 4.26 3.12
N GLN A 191 -23.98 5.02 4.18
CA GLN A 191 -23.71 4.48 5.53
C GLN A 191 -24.78 3.44 5.89
N GLY A 192 -24.39 2.17 6.01
CA GLY A 192 -25.29 1.09 6.40
C GLY A 192 -25.25 -0.17 5.54
N ASP A 193 -24.69 -0.12 4.35
CA ASP A 193 -24.58 -1.31 3.50
C ASP A 193 -23.37 -2.17 3.89
N CYS A 194 -23.63 -3.37 4.41
CA CYS A 194 -22.60 -4.38 4.71
C CYS A 194 -21.83 -4.83 3.46
N ALA A 195 -20.56 -5.14 3.67
CA ALA A 195 -19.56 -5.51 2.68
C ALA A 195 -20.07 -6.39 1.52
N ALA A 196 -20.06 -5.86 0.30
CA ALA A 196 -20.15 -6.70 -0.89
C ALA A 196 -18.79 -7.40 -1.10
N ARG A 197 -18.83 -8.69 -1.40
CA ARG A 197 -17.64 -9.45 -1.79
C ARG A 197 -17.33 -9.13 -3.25
N PHE A 198 -16.26 -8.42 -3.50
CA PHE A 198 -15.74 -8.24 -4.86
C PHE A 198 -15.19 -9.59 -5.37
N LYS A 199 -15.75 -10.11 -6.44
CA LYS A 199 -15.18 -11.24 -7.17
C LYS A 199 -14.38 -10.69 -8.36
N ILE A 200 -13.12 -10.45 -8.16
CA ILE A 200 -12.20 -10.21 -9.28
C ILE A 200 -11.76 -11.60 -9.74
N LYS A 201 -12.15 -11.96 -10.95
CA LYS A 201 -11.64 -13.18 -11.59
C LYS A 201 -10.21 -12.90 -12.01
N GLY A 202 -9.25 -13.39 -11.23
CA GLY A 202 -7.91 -13.62 -11.75
C GLY A 202 -8.01 -14.66 -12.86
N SER A 203 -7.56 -14.29 -14.04
CA SER A 203 -7.40 -15.19 -15.19
C SER A 203 -6.30 -16.21 -14.94
#